data_1b52e9add477228bb92abe62f01d369b
#
_entry.id   1b52e9add477228bb92abe62f01d369b
#
_cell.length_a   1.000
_cell.length_b   1.000
_cell.length_c   1.000
_cell.angle_alpha   90.00
_cell.angle_beta   90.00
_cell.angle_gamma   90.00
#
_symmetry.space_group_name_H-M   'P 1'
#
loop_
_entity.id
_entity.type
_entity.pdbx_description
1 polymer ?
#
loop_
_entity_poly.entity_id
_entity_poly.type
_entity_poly.pdbx_seq_one_letter_code
_entity_poly.pdbx_strand_id
1 'polypeptide(L)'
;MISHDRTTTFPTERRTMRYHDVLLIPKVASTSLRWVTQTGTHILPTVAFVRHPFQRWIAGYTMWIFDLARFSNGTIVWEPPHHFTYDAHTTLQRHFIDADTRIIRLDDIDQWATRCCIKLPHLHKTSQLHRWIQRKTSDWLTQNPLWLDELNTHLQIDYNLYDRAESVQSLPENFFTR
;
A
#
# COMPACT_ATOMS: atom_id res chain seq x y z
N MET A 1 12.03 2.01 35.32
CA MET A 1 12.87 1.45 34.24
C MET A 1 12.28 0.13 33.84
N ILE A 2 11.37 0.10 32.86
CA ILE A 2 10.78 -1.13 32.33
C ILE A 2 11.31 -1.26 30.91
N SER A 3 12.31 -2.12 30.76
CA SER A 3 12.86 -2.52 29.46
C SER A 3 11.82 -3.35 28.74
N HIS A 4 11.18 -2.80 27.71
CA HIS A 4 10.35 -3.54 26.77
C HIS A 4 11.19 -3.93 25.55
N ASP A 5 12.04 -4.90 25.78
CA ASP A 5 12.65 -5.66 24.67
C ASP A 5 11.59 -6.61 24.11
N ARG A 6 10.77 -6.13 23.19
CA ARG A 6 9.89 -6.96 22.36
C ARG A 6 10.46 -7.03 20.95
N THR A 7 11.53 -7.80 20.79
CA THR A 7 11.86 -8.37 19.48
C THR A 7 10.81 -9.43 19.11
N THR A 8 9.62 -8.97 18.72
CA THR A 8 8.68 -9.81 17.97
C THR A 8 9.24 -9.96 16.57
N THR A 9 9.99 -11.02 16.34
CA THR A 9 10.31 -11.52 15.01
C THR A 9 9.01 -11.96 14.36
N PHE A 10 8.40 -11.05 13.57
CA PHE A 10 7.32 -11.43 12.67
C PHE A 10 7.90 -12.37 11.61
N PRO A 11 7.24 -13.50 11.32
CA PRO A 11 7.69 -14.39 10.26
C PRO A 11 7.67 -13.62 8.95
N THR A 12 8.84 -13.43 8.37
CA THR A 12 9.08 -12.86 7.04
C THR A 12 8.67 -13.85 5.94
N GLU A 13 7.57 -14.56 6.11
CA GLU A 13 6.99 -15.28 5.00
C GLU A 13 6.40 -14.25 4.04
N ARG A 14 7.13 -14.02 2.95
CA ARG A 14 6.68 -13.28 1.76
C ARG A 14 5.46 -14.00 1.17
N ARG A 15 4.29 -13.80 1.76
CA ARG A 15 3.04 -14.17 1.10
C ARG A 15 2.75 -13.10 0.08
N THR A 16 3.32 -13.27 -1.11
CA THR A 16 2.82 -12.62 -2.32
C THR A 16 1.37 -13.07 -2.48
N MET A 17 0.43 -12.24 -2.06
CA MET A 17 -0.98 -12.53 -2.25
C MET A 17 -1.30 -12.29 -3.71
N ARG A 18 -1.19 -13.31 -4.54
CA ARG A 18 -1.76 -13.32 -5.89
C ARG A 18 -3.22 -13.73 -5.78
N TYR A 19 -4.08 -12.90 -6.31
CA TYR A 19 -5.45 -13.28 -6.62
C TYR A 19 -5.58 -13.21 -8.14
N HIS A 20 -5.67 -14.38 -8.78
CA HIS A 20 -5.55 -14.50 -10.22
C HIS A 20 -4.26 -13.81 -10.71
N ASP A 21 -4.36 -12.91 -11.69
CA ASP A 21 -3.20 -12.24 -12.28
C ASP A 21 -2.92 -10.83 -11.68
N VAL A 22 -3.67 -10.40 -10.66
CA VAL A 22 -3.44 -9.12 -9.98
C VAL A 22 -2.67 -9.32 -8.69
N LEU A 23 -1.50 -8.68 -8.60
CA LEU A 23 -0.67 -8.69 -7.41
C LEU A 23 -1.21 -7.68 -6.39
N LEU A 24 -1.56 -8.16 -5.19
CA LEU A 24 -2.15 -7.32 -4.15
C LEU A 24 -1.08 -6.76 -3.22
N ILE A 25 -0.83 -5.47 -3.32
CA ILE A 25 0.06 -4.75 -2.41
C ILE A 25 -0.79 -4.10 -1.31
N PRO A 26 -0.44 -4.24 -0.02
CA PRO A 26 -1.15 -3.56 1.06
C PRO A 26 -1.21 -2.04 0.84
N LYS A 27 -2.39 -1.43 1.13
CA LYS A 27 -2.69 0.00 0.94
C LYS A 27 -2.67 0.51 -0.51
N VAL A 28 -2.76 -0.40 -1.47
CA VAL A 28 -2.91 -0.09 -2.89
C VAL A 28 -4.18 -0.78 -3.41
N ALA A 29 -5.36 -0.27 -3.01
CA ALA A 29 -6.69 -0.79 -3.38
C ALA A 29 -6.87 -2.33 -3.23
N SER A 30 -6.01 -3.00 -2.47
CA SER A 30 -5.97 -4.47 -2.36
C SER A 30 -7.32 -5.09 -1.97
N THR A 31 -8.12 -4.42 -1.15
CA THR A 31 -9.44 -4.93 -0.73
C THR A 31 -10.45 -4.88 -1.88
N SER A 32 -10.51 -3.79 -2.64
CA SER A 32 -11.40 -3.66 -3.81
C SER A 32 -11.02 -4.65 -4.92
N LEU A 33 -9.70 -4.79 -5.18
CA LEU A 33 -9.18 -5.74 -6.15
C LEU A 33 -9.45 -7.19 -5.73
N ARG A 34 -9.24 -7.53 -4.45
CA ARG A 34 -9.55 -8.86 -3.91
C ARG A 34 -11.02 -9.21 -4.10
N TRP A 35 -11.91 -8.27 -3.82
CA TRP A 35 -13.34 -8.49 -3.98
C TRP A 35 -13.70 -8.83 -5.43
N VAL A 36 -13.18 -8.06 -6.39
CA VAL A 36 -13.43 -8.30 -7.83
C VAL A 36 -12.89 -9.65 -8.26
N THR A 37 -11.67 -10.00 -7.84
CA THR A 37 -11.03 -11.26 -8.23
C THR A 37 -11.66 -12.49 -7.56
N GLN A 38 -12.32 -12.34 -6.40
CA GLN A 38 -13.05 -13.42 -5.73
C GLN A 38 -14.45 -13.66 -6.31
N THR A 39 -15.10 -12.62 -6.83
CA THR A 39 -16.49 -12.69 -7.30
C THR A 39 -16.63 -12.82 -8.80
N GLY A 40 -15.55 -12.56 -9.56
CA GLY A 40 -15.57 -12.51 -11.02
C GLY A 40 -14.97 -13.74 -11.69
N THR A 41 -15.53 -14.09 -12.85
CA THR A 41 -14.98 -15.06 -13.81
C THR A 41 -13.98 -14.42 -14.78
N HIS A 42 -13.59 -13.18 -14.54
CA HIS A 42 -12.74 -12.40 -15.43
C HIS A 42 -11.28 -12.84 -15.33
N ILE A 43 -10.68 -13.18 -16.46
CA ILE A 43 -9.23 -13.31 -16.59
C ILE A 43 -8.68 -11.88 -16.69
N LEU A 44 -7.96 -11.44 -15.66
CA LEU A 44 -7.37 -10.10 -15.61
C LEU A 44 -5.90 -10.16 -16.07
N PRO A 45 -5.41 -9.10 -16.73
CA PRO A 45 -3.99 -9.01 -17.05
C PRO A 45 -3.12 -8.98 -15.79
N THR A 46 -1.93 -9.60 -15.85
CA THR A 46 -0.99 -9.60 -14.72
C THR A 46 -0.43 -8.21 -14.47
N VAL A 47 -0.87 -7.58 -13.40
CA VAL A 47 -0.48 -6.23 -13.02
C VAL A 47 -0.25 -6.10 -11.52
N ALA A 48 0.60 -5.15 -11.15
CA ALA A 48 0.72 -4.62 -9.80
C ALA A 48 0.39 -3.13 -9.82
N PHE A 49 -0.51 -2.70 -8.95
CA PHE A 49 -0.72 -1.27 -8.74
C PHE A 49 0.26 -0.75 -7.71
N VAL A 50 0.86 0.41 -7.99
CA VAL A 50 1.74 1.12 -7.05
C VAL A 50 1.16 2.48 -6.72
N ARG A 51 1.29 2.86 -5.48
CA ARG A 51 0.89 4.15 -4.96
C ARG A 51 2.13 5.01 -4.70
N HIS A 52 1.98 6.33 -4.73
CA HIS A 52 3.05 7.25 -4.32
C HIS A 52 3.64 6.82 -2.97
N PRO A 53 4.97 6.59 -2.87
CA PRO A 53 5.61 5.89 -1.75
C PRO A 53 5.33 6.52 -0.39
N PHE A 54 5.50 7.84 -0.29
CA PHE A 54 5.23 8.60 0.93
C PHE A 54 3.77 8.49 1.39
N GLN A 55 2.81 8.65 0.47
CA GLN A 55 1.39 8.54 0.81
C GLN A 55 1.01 7.12 1.25
N ARG A 56 1.60 6.11 0.61
CA ARG A 56 1.40 4.73 0.99
C ARG A 56 1.96 4.45 2.38
N TRP A 57 3.17 4.93 2.66
CA TRP A 57 3.81 4.77 3.95
C TRP A 57 2.97 5.39 5.08
N ILE A 58 2.50 6.65 4.92
CA ILE A 58 1.60 7.30 5.90
C ILE A 58 0.32 6.48 6.11
N ALA A 59 -0.28 5.98 5.03
CA ALA A 59 -1.48 5.13 5.13
C ALA A 59 -1.19 3.79 5.83
N GLY A 60 -0.01 3.23 5.62
CA GLY A 60 0.49 2.03 6.29
C GLY A 60 0.69 2.25 7.79
N TYR A 61 1.41 3.31 8.14
CA TYR A 61 1.64 3.71 9.53
C TYR A 61 0.34 3.97 10.28
N THR A 62 -0.61 4.66 9.64
CA THR A 62 -1.94 4.86 10.20
C THR A 62 -2.63 3.54 10.54
N MET A 63 -2.52 2.55 9.65
CA MET A 63 -3.15 1.25 9.89
C MET A 63 -2.48 0.50 11.02
N TRP A 64 -1.15 0.55 11.10
CA TRP A 64 -0.40 -0.03 12.21
C TRP A 64 -0.86 0.53 13.55
N ILE A 65 -1.08 1.85 13.68
CA ILE A 65 -1.66 2.47 14.90
C ILE A 65 -3.04 1.89 15.23
N PHE A 66 -3.90 1.68 14.23
CA PHE A 66 -5.20 1.06 14.45
C PHE A 66 -5.10 -0.40 14.87
N ASP A 67 -4.17 -1.15 14.29
CA ASP A 67 -3.96 -2.55 14.66
C ASP A 67 -3.39 -2.68 16.07
N LEU A 68 -2.48 -1.79 16.48
CA LEU A 68 -2.03 -1.70 17.88
C LEU A 68 -3.18 -1.45 18.85
N ALA A 69 -4.10 -0.53 18.51
CA ALA A 69 -5.25 -0.24 19.37
C ALA A 69 -6.17 -1.44 19.55
N ARG A 70 -6.33 -2.31 18.55
CA ARG A 70 -7.07 -3.57 18.66
C ARG A 70 -6.47 -4.52 19.70
N PHE A 71 -5.14 -4.50 19.85
CA PHE A 71 -4.43 -5.35 20.80
C PHE A 71 -4.30 -4.73 22.19
N SER A 72 -4.54 -3.41 22.32
CA SER A 72 -4.38 -2.63 23.56
C SER A 72 -5.70 -2.06 24.11
N ASN A 73 -6.76 -2.86 24.20
CA ASN A 73 -8.05 -2.48 24.76
C ASN A 73 -8.80 -1.34 24.03
N GLY A 74 -8.53 -1.13 22.75
CA GLY A 74 -9.32 -0.24 21.89
C GLY A 74 -9.00 1.24 21.97
N THR A 75 -8.00 1.66 22.74
CA THR A 75 -7.59 3.07 22.80
C THR A 75 -6.60 3.37 21.67
N ILE A 76 -6.97 4.28 20.77
CA ILE A 76 -6.08 4.76 19.71
C ILE A 76 -5.22 5.87 20.26
N VAL A 77 -3.93 5.61 20.42
CA VAL A 77 -2.92 6.59 20.82
C VAL A 77 -2.02 6.85 19.63
N TRP A 78 -1.92 8.11 19.20
CA TRP A 78 -0.95 8.48 18.19
C TRP A 78 0.41 8.69 18.85
N GLU A 79 1.44 8.07 18.28
CA GLU A 79 2.84 8.24 18.67
C GLU A 79 3.65 8.72 17.45
N PRO A 80 4.72 9.50 17.65
CA PRO A 80 5.66 9.80 16.56
C PRO A 80 6.27 8.53 15.99
N PRO A 81 6.45 8.43 14.67
CA PRO A 81 7.15 7.29 14.10
C PRO A 81 8.61 7.23 14.57
N HIS A 82 9.09 6.01 14.86
CA HIS A 82 10.45 5.74 15.32
C HIS A 82 11.14 4.62 14.48
N HIS A 83 10.43 4.06 13.50
CA HIS A 83 10.94 3.11 12.52
C HIS A 83 10.35 3.40 11.14
N PHE A 84 10.99 2.89 10.09
CA PHE A 84 10.48 3.01 8.71
C PHE A 84 9.59 1.83 8.33
N THR A 85 9.80 0.67 8.95
CA THR A 85 9.02 -0.54 8.70
C THR A 85 8.47 -1.08 10.01
N TYR A 86 7.15 -1.19 10.08
CA TYR A 86 6.42 -1.71 11.25
C TYR A 86 5.80 -3.08 10.94
N ASP A 87 5.22 -3.21 9.74
CA ASP A 87 4.51 -4.41 9.29
C ASP A 87 4.43 -4.42 7.75
N ALA A 88 3.62 -5.34 7.21
CA ALA A 88 3.40 -5.44 5.77
C ALA A 88 2.80 -4.14 5.15
N HIS A 89 2.13 -3.29 5.93
CA HIS A 89 1.53 -2.06 5.43
C HIS A 89 2.55 -0.95 5.19
N THR A 90 3.68 -0.99 5.93
CA THR A 90 4.79 -0.03 5.82
C THR A 90 5.99 -0.59 5.05
N THR A 91 6.02 -1.91 4.81
CA THR A 91 7.06 -2.57 3.99
C THR A 91 7.06 -2.00 2.56
N LEU A 92 8.25 -1.84 1.97
CA LEU A 92 8.43 -1.32 0.62
C LEU A 92 7.60 -2.09 -0.42
N GLN A 93 6.98 -1.36 -1.36
CA GLN A 93 6.15 -1.94 -2.43
C GLN A 93 6.95 -2.91 -3.30
N ARG A 94 8.23 -2.58 -3.56
CA ARG A 94 9.13 -3.42 -4.35
C ARG A 94 9.23 -4.86 -3.83
N HIS A 95 9.06 -5.07 -2.53
CA HIS A 95 9.12 -6.42 -1.94
C HIS A 95 7.93 -7.31 -2.32
N PHE A 96 6.85 -6.74 -2.81
CA PHE A 96 5.64 -7.47 -3.22
C PHE A 96 5.56 -7.71 -4.73
N ILE A 97 6.52 -7.20 -5.52
CA ILE A 97 6.43 -7.18 -6.98
C ILE A 97 7.47 -8.12 -7.59
N ASP A 98 7.00 -9.05 -8.42
CA ASP A 98 7.84 -9.94 -9.21
C ASP A 98 8.44 -9.21 -10.43
N ALA A 99 9.56 -9.73 -10.95
CA ALA A 99 10.31 -9.09 -12.03
C ALA A 99 9.49 -8.90 -13.32
N ASP A 100 8.59 -9.84 -13.62
CA ASP A 100 7.83 -9.88 -14.88
C ASP A 100 6.44 -9.23 -14.78
N THR A 101 6.13 -8.63 -13.63
CA THR A 101 4.82 -8.00 -13.41
C THR A 101 4.82 -6.58 -13.95
N ARG A 102 3.85 -6.24 -14.80
CA ARG A 102 3.63 -4.84 -15.23
C ARG A 102 3.16 -4.00 -14.06
N ILE A 103 3.65 -2.78 -14.00
CA ILE A 103 3.43 -1.88 -12.89
C ILE A 103 2.61 -0.70 -13.40
N ILE A 104 1.48 -0.45 -12.75
CA ILE A 104 0.55 0.63 -13.09
C ILE A 104 0.38 1.53 -11.86
N ARG A 105 0.26 2.84 -12.06
CA ARG A 105 -0.04 3.77 -10.96
C ARG A 105 -1.46 3.53 -10.45
N LEU A 106 -1.62 3.59 -9.13
CA LEU A 106 -2.94 3.45 -8.51
C LEU A 106 -3.94 4.52 -9.00
N ASP A 107 -3.45 5.69 -9.37
CA ASP A 107 -4.27 6.78 -9.88
C ASP A 107 -4.99 6.42 -11.21
N ASP A 108 -4.47 5.45 -11.95
CA ASP A 108 -5.05 4.94 -13.19
C ASP A 108 -5.99 3.73 -13.00
N ILE A 109 -6.28 3.33 -11.74
CA ILE A 109 -7.03 2.11 -11.45
C ILE A 109 -8.44 2.08 -12.05
N ASP A 110 -9.13 3.22 -12.06
CA ASP A 110 -10.48 3.33 -12.62
C ASP A 110 -10.48 3.19 -14.15
N GLN A 111 -9.46 3.76 -14.82
CA GLN A 111 -9.27 3.60 -16.27
C GLN A 111 -8.93 2.15 -16.61
N TRP A 112 -8.04 1.51 -15.84
CA TRP A 112 -7.71 0.10 -16.01
C TRP A 112 -8.97 -0.78 -15.84
N ALA A 113 -9.76 -0.54 -14.79
CA ALA A 113 -10.99 -1.28 -14.52
C ALA A 113 -12.00 -1.12 -15.68
N THR A 114 -12.15 0.10 -16.19
CA THR A 114 -13.03 0.38 -17.34
C THR A 114 -12.60 -0.41 -18.58
N ARG A 115 -11.29 -0.42 -18.90
CA ARG A 115 -10.76 -1.17 -20.05
C ARG A 115 -10.88 -2.68 -19.87
N CYS A 116 -10.83 -3.18 -18.64
CA CYS A 116 -11.11 -4.59 -18.32
C CYS A 116 -12.61 -4.90 -18.21
N CYS A 117 -13.51 -3.95 -18.46
CA CYS A 117 -14.97 -4.11 -18.31
C CYS A 117 -15.38 -4.56 -16.91
N ILE A 118 -14.66 -4.12 -15.86
CA ILE A 118 -14.97 -4.43 -14.47
C ILE A 118 -15.38 -3.18 -13.70
N LYS A 119 -16.25 -3.37 -12.71
CA LYS A 119 -16.65 -2.31 -11.76
C LYS A 119 -15.94 -2.53 -10.44
N LEU A 120 -15.08 -1.59 -10.06
CA LEU A 120 -14.42 -1.62 -8.75
C LEU A 120 -15.36 -1.08 -7.65
N PRO A 121 -15.59 -1.83 -6.57
CA PRO A 121 -16.32 -1.32 -5.43
C PRO A 121 -15.44 -0.36 -4.60
N HIS A 122 -15.98 0.77 -4.20
CA HIS A 122 -15.35 1.67 -3.24
C HIS A 122 -15.60 1.18 -1.81
N LEU A 123 -14.92 0.09 -1.39
CA LEU A 123 -15.22 -0.63 -0.15
C LEU A 123 -14.77 0.09 1.12
N HIS A 124 -13.76 0.95 1.03
CA HIS A 124 -13.22 1.63 2.21
C HIS A 124 -13.10 3.13 2.00
N LYS A 125 -13.99 3.88 2.65
CA LYS A 125 -13.82 5.32 2.81
C LYS A 125 -12.92 5.59 4.01
N THR A 126 -11.92 6.44 3.81
CA THR A 126 -11.04 6.90 4.90
C THR A 126 -11.88 7.62 5.95
N SER A 127 -11.94 7.09 7.18
CA SER A 127 -12.68 7.71 8.28
C SER A 127 -12.05 9.05 8.71
N GLN A 128 -12.79 9.86 9.47
CA GLN A 128 -12.25 11.11 10.02
C GLN A 128 -11.02 10.87 10.89
N LEU A 129 -11.04 9.79 11.68
CA LEU A 129 -9.93 9.43 12.57
C LEU A 129 -8.68 9.03 11.79
N HIS A 130 -8.83 8.24 10.69
CA HIS A 130 -7.69 7.95 9.82
C HIS A 130 -7.09 9.23 9.23
N ARG A 131 -7.92 10.16 8.74
CA ARG A 131 -7.46 11.45 8.21
C ARG A 131 -6.74 12.28 9.28
N TRP A 132 -7.22 12.27 10.51
CA TRP A 132 -6.59 12.96 11.63
C TRP A 132 -5.20 12.40 11.90
N ILE A 133 -5.03 11.07 11.99
CA ILE A 133 -3.73 10.42 12.21
C ILE A 133 -2.79 10.72 11.05
N GLN A 134 -3.25 10.60 9.81
CA GLN A 134 -2.43 10.90 8.62
C GLN A 134 -1.93 12.34 8.63
N ARG A 135 -2.80 13.29 8.94
CA ARG A 135 -2.42 14.71 9.05
C ARG A 135 -1.39 14.90 10.15
N LYS A 136 -1.65 14.38 11.35
CA LYS A 136 -0.75 14.50 12.49
C LYS A 136 0.64 13.91 12.20
N THR A 137 0.69 12.79 11.52
CA THR A 137 1.94 12.17 11.07
C THR A 137 2.66 13.04 10.04
N SER A 138 1.95 13.58 9.04
CA SER A 138 2.54 14.49 8.05
C SER A 138 3.08 15.76 8.69
N ASP A 139 2.33 16.37 9.61
CA ASP A 139 2.74 17.59 10.33
C ASP A 139 4.00 17.34 11.15
N TRP A 140 4.07 16.19 11.84
CA TRP A 140 5.25 15.81 12.60
C TRP A 140 6.46 15.60 11.70
N LEU A 141 6.32 14.92 10.56
CA LEU A 141 7.39 14.72 9.58
C LEU A 141 7.92 16.07 9.06
N THR A 142 7.03 17.02 8.77
CA THR A 142 7.42 18.36 8.32
C THR A 142 8.22 19.11 9.38
N GLN A 143 7.92 18.88 10.67
CA GLN A 143 8.64 19.48 11.81
C GLN A 143 9.95 18.77 12.15
N ASN A 144 10.19 17.58 11.58
CA ASN A 144 11.38 16.75 11.79
C ASN A 144 12.08 16.42 10.45
N PRO A 145 12.69 17.43 9.79
CA PRO A 145 13.21 17.30 8.44
C PRO A 145 14.28 16.21 8.29
N LEU A 146 15.14 16.02 9.27
CA LEU A 146 16.16 14.96 9.22
C LEU A 146 15.52 13.57 9.14
N TRP A 147 14.47 13.33 9.94
CA TRP A 147 13.75 12.07 9.91
C TRP A 147 12.99 11.87 8.60
N LEU A 148 12.44 12.96 8.04
CA LEU A 148 11.78 12.94 6.72
C LEU A 148 12.77 12.60 5.61
N ASP A 149 14.00 13.14 5.64
CA ASP A 149 15.04 12.85 4.66
C ASP A 149 15.50 11.38 4.73
N GLU A 150 15.65 10.84 5.95
CA GLU A 150 15.95 9.42 6.15
C GLU A 150 14.82 8.53 5.65
N LEU A 151 13.55 8.89 5.91
CA LEU A 151 12.40 8.18 5.36
C LEU A 151 12.38 8.21 3.84
N ASN A 152 12.61 9.37 3.22
CA ASN A 152 12.66 9.50 1.77
C ASN A 152 13.81 8.65 1.18
N THR A 153 14.95 8.60 1.85
CA THR A 153 16.08 7.72 1.47
C THR A 153 15.66 6.26 1.55
N HIS A 154 14.99 5.85 2.62
CA HIS A 154 14.45 4.49 2.75
C HIS A 154 13.43 4.15 1.64
N LEU A 155 12.60 5.11 1.24
CA LEU A 155 11.56 4.94 0.22
C LEU A 155 12.10 5.07 -1.22
N GLN A 156 13.38 5.39 -1.43
CA GLN A 156 13.94 5.70 -2.76
C GLN A 156 13.71 4.59 -3.79
N ILE A 157 13.80 3.34 -3.37
CA ILE A 157 13.55 2.20 -4.28
C ILE A 157 12.10 2.15 -4.75
N ASP A 158 11.15 2.54 -3.89
CA ASP A 158 9.74 2.63 -4.24
C ASP A 158 9.43 3.87 -5.10
N TYR A 159 10.14 4.98 -4.91
CA TYR A 159 10.06 6.14 -5.82
C TYR A 159 10.50 5.76 -7.22
N ASN A 160 11.64 5.09 -7.36
CA ASN A 160 12.13 4.60 -8.64
C ASN A 160 11.13 3.62 -9.30
N LEU A 161 10.44 2.82 -8.51
CA LEU A 161 9.40 1.92 -8.97
C LEU A 161 8.16 2.70 -9.45
N TYR A 162 7.72 3.69 -8.69
CA TYR A 162 6.56 4.53 -9.00
C TYR A 162 6.79 5.38 -10.27
N ASP A 163 8.01 5.90 -10.45
CA ASP A 163 8.37 6.70 -11.61
C ASP A 163 8.43 5.87 -12.91
N ARG A 164 8.72 4.57 -12.80
CA ARG A 164 8.72 3.62 -13.92
C ARG A 164 7.34 3.02 -14.21
N ALA A 165 6.34 3.28 -13.36
CA ALA A 165 5.02 2.73 -13.55
C ALA A 165 4.40 3.25 -14.86
N GLU A 166 3.86 2.32 -15.64
CA GLU A 166 3.20 2.61 -16.90
C GLU A 166 1.87 3.34 -16.68
N SER A 167 1.50 4.23 -17.59
CA SER A 167 0.13 4.71 -17.67
C SER A 167 -0.76 3.66 -18.37
N VAL A 168 -1.98 3.51 -17.92
CA VAL A 168 -2.97 2.63 -18.58
C VAL A 168 -3.17 3.03 -20.05
N GLN A 169 -3.02 4.31 -20.37
CA GLN A 169 -3.14 4.81 -21.74
C GLN A 169 -2.03 4.32 -22.68
N SER A 170 -0.84 4.03 -22.16
CA SER A 170 0.29 3.52 -22.94
C SER A 170 0.24 2.00 -23.17
N LEU A 171 -0.68 1.30 -22.50
CA LEU A 171 -0.80 -0.16 -22.64
C LEU A 171 -1.50 -0.50 -23.97
N PRO A 172 -1.00 -1.52 -24.71
CA PRO A 172 -1.60 -1.92 -25.97
C PRO A 172 -2.99 -2.55 -25.77
N GLU A 173 -3.88 -2.41 -26.75
CA GLU A 173 -5.27 -2.92 -26.67
C GLU A 173 -5.33 -4.44 -26.39
N ASN A 174 -4.43 -5.22 -27.02
CA ASN A 174 -4.38 -6.67 -26.80
C ASN A 174 -3.99 -7.08 -25.37
N PHE A 175 -3.53 -6.14 -24.54
CA PHE A 175 -3.30 -6.38 -23.12
C PHE A 175 -4.60 -6.60 -22.33
N PHE A 176 -5.71 -6.01 -22.80
CA PHE A 176 -7.01 -6.08 -22.13
C PHE A 176 -7.96 -7.14 -22.72
N THR A 177 -7.59 -7.75 -23.85
CA THR A 177 -8.43 -8.70 -24.63
C THR A 177 -7.95 -10.14 -24.47
N ARG A 178 -7.82 -10.64 -23.25
CA ARG A 178 -7.50 -12.06 -23.01
C ARG A 178 -8.74 -12.89 -22.74
#